data_a0294c689d8100658d7fd889767a7000
#
_entry.id   a0294c689d8100658d7fd889767a7000
#
_cell.length_a   1.000
_cell.length_b   1.000
_cell.length_c   1.000
_cell.angle_alpha   90.00
_cell.angle_beta   90.00
_cell.angle_gamma   90.00
#
_symmetry.space_group_name_H-M   'P 1'
#
loop_
_entity.id
_entity.type
_entity.pdbx_description
1 polymer ?
#
loop_
_entity_poly.entity_id
_entity_poly.type
_entity_poly.pdbx_seq_one_letter_code
_entity_poly.pdbx_strand_id
1 'polypeptide(L)'
;MTTPNPLAKTKGAGTTFWMYTGKGDAFANPLSDTDWLRLAMVKDLQPGEMTADAEDDTHLDDEDADWKTTTQGQKSVGDTSATLAWRPGDSGQKKLVQLFDSGEVCAFRIKYPNGTVDVFRGWLSSLGKTIASKDVMTRTVKISGVGRPYLAEEGTETVSVTGLTVAPASASVKVGATTTLTFTVKPDGASDKAISVHSTDPQTATVTLNGLVATVKGVKQGSVSIVGMTSDGDFVAVAAVAVSAAG
;
A
#
# COMPACT_ATOMS: atom_id res chain seq x y z
N MET A 1 12.70 -4.26 -5.73
CA MET A 1 11.46 -3.52 -5.41
C MET A 1 10.39 -4.56 -5.17
N THR A 2 9.70 -4.51 -4.05
CA THR A 2 8.53 -5.37 -3.82
C THR A 2 7.42 -4.90 -4.75
N THR A 3 6.77 -5.82 -5.44
CA THR A 3 5.59 -5.53 -6.27
C THR A 3 4.49 -4.96 -5.37
N PRO A 4 3.81 -3.86 -5.75
CA PRO A 4 2.68 -3.35 -4.99
C PRO A 4 1.63 -4.44 -4.80
N ASN A 5 1.12 -4.59 -3.58
CA ASN A 5 -0.05 -5.42 -3.30
C ASN A 5 -1.23 -4.53 -2.89
N PRO A 6 -2.11 -4.14 -3.82
CA PRO A 6 -3.22 -3.22 -3.55
C PRO A 6 -4.30 -3.82 -2.64
N LEU A 7 -4.35 -5.15 -2.51
CA LEU A 7 -5.36 -5.84 -1.69
C LEU A 7 -4.91 -6.00 -0.23
N ALA A 8 -3.64 -5.72 0.10
CA ALA A 8 -3.14 -5.85 1.45
C ALA A 8 -3.68 -4.74 2.36
N LYS A 9 -4.35 -5.11 3.45
CA LYS A 9 -4.70 -4.17 4.53
C LYS A 9 -3.41 -3.59 5.12
N THR A 10 -3.27 -2.27 5.10
CA THR A 10 -2.01 -1.60 5.39
C THR A 10 -2.15 -0.69 6.61
N LYS A 11 -1.16 -0.74 7.52
CA LYS A 11 -1.01 0.26 8.58
C LYS A 11 -0.34 1.50 8.00
N GLY A 12 -0.66 2.69 8.50
CA GLY A 12 -0.05 3.94 8.04
C GLY A 12 1.46 4.04 8.26
N ALA A 13 2.02 3.21 9.15
CA ALA A 13 3.46 3.17 9.39
C ALA A 13 4.23 2.72 8.14
N GLY A 14 5.21 3.54 7.72
CA GLY A 14 5.96 3.32 6.47
C GLY A 14 5.46 4.16 5.29
N THR A 15 4.34 4.88 5.43
CA THR A 15 3.92 5.90 4.45
C THR A 15 4.98 6.98 4.32
N THR A 16 5.26 7.37 3.10
CA THR A 16 6.26 8.40 2.79
C THR A 16 5.65 9.49 1.92
N PHE A 17 6.14 10.71 2.10
CA PHE A 17 5.66 11.88 1.39
C PHE A 17 6.78 12.46 0.51
N TRP A 18 6.47 12.79 -0.73
CA TRP A 18 7.42 13.18 -1.76
C TRP A 18 6.93 14.39 -2.52
N MET A 19 7.87 15.15 -3.03
CA MET A 19 7.66 16.32 -3.87
C MET A 19 8.35 16.10 -5.22
N TYR A 20 7.69 16.47 -6.30
CA TYR A 20 8.23 16.35 -7.63
C TYR A 20 9.25 17.47 -7.91
N THR A 21 10.39 17.12 -8.48
CA THR A 21 11.48 18.05 -8.84
C THR A 21 11.87 17.97 -10.32
N GLY A 22 11.23 17.06 -11.06
CA GLY A 22 11.47 16.88 -12.49
C GLY A 22 10.83 17.96 -13.36
N LYS A 23 11.11 17.89 -14.67
CA LYS A 23 10.56 18.81 -15.66
C LYS A 23 9.42 18.21 -16.49
N GLY A 24 9.14 16.92 -16.32
CA GLY A 24 8.11 16.20 -17.06
C GLY A 24 6.75 16.18 -16.35
N ASP A 25 5.84 15.33 -16.85
CA ASP A 25 4.57 15.10 -16.21
C ASP A 25 4.74 14.13 -15.03
N ALA A 26 4.44 14.62 -13.82
CA ALA A 26 4.51 13.86 -12.59
C ALA A 26 3.52 12.66 -12.56
N PHE A 27 2.45 12.70 -13.37
CA PHE A 27 1.42 11.66 -13.44
C PHE A 27 1.76 10.54 -14.42
N ALA A 28 2.72 10.75 -15.35
CA ALA A 28 3.05 9.77 -16.39
C ALA A 28 3.68 8.48 -15.82
N ASN A 29 4.42 8.58 -14.71
CA ASN A 29 5.07 7.43 -14.08
C ASN A 29 5.09 7.57 -12.55
N PRO A 30 3.93 7.46 -11.90
CA PRO A 30 3.77 7.77 -10.48
C PRO A 30 4.53 6.80 -9.55
N LEU A 31 4.83 5.59 -10.00
CA LEU A 31 5.56 4.57 -9.23
C LEU A 31 7.08 4.72 -9.28
N SER A 32 7.63 5.44 -10.28
CA SER A 32 9.06 5.69 -10.38
C SER A 32 9.51 6.65 -9.28
N ASP A 33 10.66 6.39 -8.68
CA ASP A 33 11.27 7.30 -7.70
C ASP A 33 12.19 8.36 -8.36
N THR A 34 12.35 8.30 -9.69
CA THR A 34 13.10 9.29 -10.47
C THR A 34 12.37 10.63 -10.41
N ASP A 35 13.11 11.72 -10.24
CA ASP A 35 12.59 13.09 -10.15
C ASP A 35 11.71 13.39 -8.92
N TRP A 36 11.63 12.48 -7.97
CA TRP A 36 10.91 12.68 -6.73
C TRP A 36 11.86 12.90 -5.55
N LEU A 37 11.68 13.99 -4.83
CA LEU A 37 12.42 14.30 -3.61
C LEU A 37 11.58 13.89 -2.39
N ARG A 38 12.10 12.97 -1.58
CA ARG A 38 11.43 12.54 -0.36
C ARG A 38 11.48 13.64 0.69
N LEU A 39 10.31 13.99 1.22
CA LEU A 39 10.19 14.85 2.39
C LEU A 39 10.38 13.98 3.64
N ALA A 40 11.45 14.25 4.37
CA ALA A 40 11.90 13.35 5.42
C ALA A 40 11.03 13.40 6.68
N MET A 41 10.94 12.25 7.37
CA MET A 41 10.40 12.10 8.72
C MET A 41 9.00 12.67 8.92
N VAL A 42 8.05 12.15 8.14
CA VAL A 42 6.62 12.44 8.31
C VAL A 42 6.15 11.88 9.65
N LYS A 43 5.58 12.73 10.49
CA LYS A 43 4.92 12.37 11.75
C LYS A 43 3.44 12.13 11.56
N ASP A 44 2.81 12.98 10.76
CA ASP A 44 1.39 12.92 10.46
C ASP A 44 1.14 13.42 9.04
N LEU A 45 0.17 12.84 8.37
CA LEU A 45 -0.21 13.17 7.01
C LEU A 45 -1.71 12.95 6.83
N GLN A 46 -2.41 14.02 6.47
CA GLN A 46 -3.83 14.00 6.15
C GLN A 46 -4.01 14.47 4.70
N PRO A 47 -4.31 13.56 3.76
CA PRO A 47 -4.65 13.93 2.39
C PRO A 47 -5.88 14.83 2.33
N GLY A 48 -5.94 15.69 1.32
CA GLY A 48 -7.11 16.54 1.07
C GLY A 48 -8.34 15.71 0.71
N GLU A 49 -9.47 16.06 1.30
CA GLU A 49 -10.75 15.44 1.00
C GLU A 49 -11.26 15.89 -0.37
N MET A 50 -11.77 14.95 -1.17
CA MET A 50 -12.46 15.28 -2.42
C MET A 50 -13.91 15.61 -2.12
N THR A 51 -14.36 16.76 -2.55
CA THR A 51 -15.73 17.25 -2.37
C THR A 51 -16.36 17.58 -3.71
N ALA A 52 -17.68 17.56 -3.77
CA ALA A 52 -18.45 18.03 -4.89
C ALA A 52 -19.59 18.92 -4.39
N ASP A 53 -19.83 20.00 -5.09
CA ASP A 53 -20.97 20.85 -4.82
C ASP A 53 -22.27 20.14 -5.23
N ALA A 54 -23.37 20.46 -4.57
CA ALA A 54 -24.70 20.00 -4.95
C ALA A 54 -25.39 21.09 -5.78
N GLU A 55 -25.72 20.77 -7.01
CA GLU A 55 -26.53 21.65 -7.89
C GLU A 55 -27.98 21.25 -7.81
N ASP A 56 -28.86 22.25 -7.82
CA ASP A 56 -30.32 22.06 -7.81
C ASP A 56 -30.81 21.69 -9.21
N ASP A 57 -31.46 20.54 -9.32
CA ASP A 57 -32.02 20.01 -10.56
C ASP A 57 -33.51 19.72 -10.42
N THR A 58 -34.20 20.49 -9.56
CA THR A 58 -35.63 20.37 -9.33
C THR A 58 -36.40 21.03 -10.46
N HIS A 59 -37.30 20.31 -11.11
CA HIS A 59 -38.16 20.83 -12.19
C HIS A 59 -39.58 21.03 -11.69
N LEU A 60 -40.28 22.01 -12.27
CA LEU A 60 -41.65 22.39 -11.89
C LEU A 60 -42.70 21.32 -12.23
N ASP A 61 -42.40 20.44 -13.14
CA ASP A 61 -43.25 19.35 -13.61
C ASP A 61 -42.91 17.98 -12.99
N ASP A 62 -41.98 17.94 -11.99
CA ASP A 62 -41.71 16.74 -11.21
C ASP A 62 -42.94 16.39 -10.36
N GLU A 63 -43.28 15.09 -10.27
CA GLU A 63 -44.39 14.60 -9.44
C GLU A 63 -44.20 14.97 -7.94
N ASP A 64 -42.97 15.05 -7.50
CA ASP A 64 -42.55 15.37 -6.12
C ASP A 64 -41.80 16.71 -6.07
N ALA A 65 -42.25 17.73 -6.77
CA ALA A 65 -41.60 19.05 -6.82
C ALA A 65 -41.44 19.76 -5.45
N ASP A 66 -42.12 19.26 -4.41
CA ASP A 66 -41.95 19.69 -3.01
C ASP A 66 -40.61 19.20 -2.41
N TRP A 67 -39.95 18.24 -3.07
CA TRP A 67 -38.66 17.68 -2.63
C TRP A 67 -37.57 18.16 -3.57
N LYS A 68 -36.46 18.62 -2.96
CA LYS A 68 -35.30 19.08 -3.70
C LYS A 68 -34.57 17.91 -4.36
N THR A 69 -34.46 17.91 -5.68
CA THR A 69 -33.61 17.02 -6.47
C THR A 69 -32.27 17.69 -6.70
N THR A 70 -31.15 16.96 -6.44
CA THR A 70 -29.80 17.50 -6.61
C THR A 70 -28.96 16.62 -7.49
N THR A 71 -28.13 17.23 -8.32
CA THR A 71 -27.07 16.59 -9.11
C THR A 71 -25.69 16.98 -8.60
N GLN A 72 -24.67 16.19 -8.95
CA GLN A 72 -23.28 16.47 -8.59
C GLN A 72 -22.72 17.59 -9.47
N GLY A 73 -22.41 18.73 -8.86
CA GLY A 73 -21.79 19.87 -9.50
C GLY A 73 -20.27 19.81 -9.53
N GLN A 74 -19.61 20.95 -9.38
CA GLN A 74 -18.16 21.09 -9.47
C GLN A 74 -17.46 20.31 -8.35
N LYS A 75 -16.38 19.58 -8.73
CA LYS A 75 -15.54 18.82 -7.82
C LYS A 75 -14.32 19.63 -7.40
N SER A 76 -13.93 19.52 -6.15
CA SER A 76 -12.74 20.16 -5.62
C SER A 76 -11.95 19.20 -4.71
N VAL A 77 -10.69 19.52 -4.50
CA VAL A 77 -9.81 18.82 -3.57
C VAL A 77 -9.43 19.77 -2.46
N GLY A 78 -9.67 19.36 -1.23
CA GLY A 78 -9.33 20.12 -0.04
C GLY A 78 -7.82 20.17 0.23
N ASP A 79 -7.46 20.80 1.33
CA ASP A 79 -6.08 20.97 1.75
C ASP A 79 -5.48 19.66 2.26
N THR A 80 -4.32 19.29 1.73
CA THR A 80 -3.47 18.23 2.31
C THR A 80 -2.61 18.84 3.41
N SER A 81 -2.65 18.26 4.61
CA SER A 81 -1.78 18.68 5.72
C SER A 81 -0.73 17.63 6.04
N ALA A 82 0.51 18.06 6.26
CA ALA A 82 1.62 17.20 6.65
C ALA A 82 2.39 17.80 7.83
N THR A 83 2.73 16.96 8.81
CA THR A 83 3.63 17.33 9.91
C THR A 83 4.93 16.56 9.76
N LEU A 84 6.02 17.30 9.60
CA LEU A 84 7.38 16.79 9.40
C LEU A 84 8.24 17.07 10.62
N ALA A 85 9.18 16.20 10.98
CA ALA A 85 10.23 16.56 11.94
C ALA A 85 11.08 17.71 11.37
N TRP A 86 11.24 18.79 12.13
CA TRP A 86 11.97 19.95 11.64
C TRP A 86 13.47 19.70 11.53
N ARG A 87 14.02 19.88 10.33
CA ARG A 87 15.44 19.71 10.00
C ARG A 87 15.87 20.81 9.03
N PRO A 88 16.43 21.93 9.51
CA PRO A 88 16.73 23.10 8.66
C PRO A 88 17.76 22.84 7.56
N GLY A 89 18.61 21.82 7.72
CA GLY A 89 19.59 21.42 6.71
C GLY A 89 19.05 20.52 5.59
N ASP A 90 17.84 19.98 5.76
CA ASP A 90 17.22 19.05 4.81
C ASP A 90 16.84 19.75 3.49
N SER A 91 17.20 19.13 2.37
CA SER A 91 16.96 19.67 1.03
C SER A 91 15.47 19.82 0.70
N GLY A 92 14.65 18.87 1.14
CA GLY A 92 13.20 18.91 0.95
C GLY A 92 12.58 20.09 1.71
N GLN A 93 12.99 20.32 2.95
CA GLN A 93 12.46 21.42 3.74
C GLN A 93 12.91 22.80 3.23
N LYS A 94 14.12 22.91 2.68
CA LYS A 94 14.58 24.13 1.98
C LYS A 94 13.75 24.39 0.72
N LYS A 95 13.46 23.33 -0.05
CA LYS A 95 12.64 23.45 -1.26
C LYS A 95 11.19 23.84 -0.94
N LEU A 96 10.61 23.36 0.15
CA LEU A 96 9.29 23.80 0.62
C LEU A 96 9.24 25.30 0.89
N VAL A 97 10.29 25.88 1.50
CA VAL A 97 10.38 27.35 1.69
C VAL A 97 10.40 28.07 0.36
N GLN A 98 11.22 27.60 -0.59
CA GLN A 98 11.28 28.19 -1.94
C GLN A 98 9.94 28.13 -2.68
N LEU A 99 9.23 27.00 -2.58
CA LEU A 99 7.90 26.86 -3.18
C LEU A 99 6.85 27.77 -2.52
N PHE A 100 6.94 27.96 -1.20
CA PHE A 100 6.06 28.89 -0.51
C PHE A 100 6.29 30.33 -0.96
N ASP A 101 7.57 30.72 -1.12
CA ASP A 101 7.94 32.07 -1.56
C ASP A 101 7.59 32.32 -3.05
N SER A 102 7.73 31.30 -3.92
CA SER A 102 7.39 31.43 -5.35
C SER A 102 5.90 31.33 -5.65
N GLY A 103 5.12 30.66 -4.81
CA GLY A 103 3.71 30.39 -5.04
C GLY A 103 3.44 29.42 -6.19
N GLU A 104 4.45 28.70 -6.67
CA GLU A 104 4.31 27.75 -7.77
C GLU A 104 3.50 26.51 -7.38
N VAL A 105 2.72 26.01 -8.35
CA VAL A 105 2.05 24.71 -8.23
C VAL A 105 3.05 23.60 -8.45
N CYS A 106 3.16 22.69 -7.49
CA CYS A 106 4.02 21.53 -7.56
C CYS A 106 3.20 20.24 -7.44
N ALA A 107 3.73 19.12 -7.95
CA ALA A 107 3.13 17.82 -7.70
C ALA A 107 3.71 17.19 -6.44
N PHE A 108 2.84 16.52 -5.69
CA PHE A 108 3.18 15.78 -4.48
C PHE A 108 2.70 14.34 -4.60
N ARG A 109 3.41 13.42 -3.95
CA ARG A 109 3.10 12.00 -3.95
C ARG A 109 3.11 11.45 -2.54
N ILE A 110 2.08 10.69 -2.22
CA ILE A 110 2.01 9.86 -1.02
C ILE A 110 2.28 8.43 -1.46
N LYS A 111 3.32 7.80 -0.91
CA LYS A 111 3.64 6.40 -1.20
C LYS A 111 3.31 5.56 0.03
N TYR A 112 2.40 4.63 -0.15
CA TYR A 112 1.90 3.75 0.91
C TYR A 112 2.81 2.53 1.12
N PRO A 113 2.75 1.86 2.29
CA PRO A 113 3.59 0.70 2.58
C PRO A 113 3.33 -0.52 1.67
N ASN A 114 2.12 -0.64 1.11
CA ASN A 114 1.78 -1.65 0.11
C ASN A 114 2.34 -1.35 -1.29
N GLY A 115 3.06 -0.21 -1.45
CA GLY A 115 3.68 0.21 -2.70
C GLY A 115 2.79 1.04 -3.63
N THR A 116 1.49 1.20 -3.31
CA THR A 116 0.59 2.08 -4.07
C THR A 116 0.88 3.55 -3.80
N VAL A 117 0.42 4.43 -4.66
CA VAL A 117 0.70 5.86 -4.58
C VAL A 117 -0.52 6.71 -4.92
N ASP A 118 -0.67 7.81 -4.19
CA ASP A 118 -1.51 8.94 -4.60
C ASP A 118 -0.61 10.06 -5.12
N VAL A 119 -1.04 10.72 -6.19
CA VAL A 119 -0.35 11.89 -6.74
C VAL A 119 -1.35 13.04 -6.90
N PHE A 120 -0.99 14.20 -6.41
CA PHE A 120 -1.82 15.41 -6.52
C PHE A 120 -0.95 16.63 -6.81
N ARG A 121 -1.57 17.66 -7.36
CA ARG A 121 -0.94 18.97 -7.56
C ARG A 121 -1.49 19.95 -6.52
N GLY A 122 -0.66 20.87 -6.09
CA GLY A 122 -1.05 21.92 -5.17
C GLY A 122 0.03 22.96 -4.98
N TRP A 123 -0.32 24.03 -4.31
CA TRP A 123 0.57 25.08 -3.87
C TRP A 123 0.56 25.18 -2.34
N LEU A 124 1.65 25.65 -1.75
CA LEU A 124 1.75 25.73 -0.30
C LEU A 124 0.94 26.91 0.22
N SER A 125 -0.17 26.60 0.91
CA SER A 125 -1.04 27.62 1.54
C SER A 125 -0.54 28.04 2.94
N SER A 126 0.22 27.15 3.62
CA SER A 126 0.77 27.46 4.94
C SER A 126 2.04 26.69 5.22
N LEU A 127 2.98 27.33 5.89
CA LEU A 127 4.25 26.74 6.31
C LEU A 127 4.59 27.20 7.74
N GLY A 128 4.25 26.36 8.73
CA GLY A 128 4.40 26.67 10.15
C GLY A 128 5.49 25.84 10.85
N LYS A 129 5.69 26.13 12.14
CA LYS A 129 6.53 25.34 13.05
C LYS A 129 5.83 25.18 14.38
N THR A 130 6.01 24.02 15.00
CA THR A 130 5.59 23.79 16.38
C THR A 130 6.83 23.52 17.23
N ILE A 131 6.97 24.28 18.31
CA ILE A 131 8.11 24.21 19.23
C ILE A 131 7.55 23.86 20.60
N ALA A 132 7.89 22.69 21.12
CA ALA A 132 7.53 22.22 22.43
C ALA A 132 8.79 21.84 23.23
N SER A 133 8.80 22.06 24.52
CA SER A 133 10.01 21.87 25.38
C SER A 133 10.39 20.40 25.53
N LYS A 134 9.44 19.48 25.41
CA LYS A 134 9.66 18.03 25.62
C LYS A 134 9.60 17.19 24.34
N ASP A 135 9.17 17.78 23.22
CA ASP A 135 8.97 17.06 21.96
C ASP A 135 9.92 17.57 20.88
N VAL A 136 10.14 16.70 19.87
CA VAL A 136 10.88 17.07 18.68
C VAL A 136 10.14 18.19 17.96
N MET A 137 10.84 19.27 17.63
CA MET A 137 10.28 20.37 16.84
C MET A 137 9.75 19.85 15.51
N THR A 138 8.59 20.36 15.11
CA THR A 138 7.95 19.96 13.86
C THR A 138 7.71 21.14 12.93
N ARG A 139 7.63 20.82 11.64
CA ARG A 139 7.18 21.71 10.58
C ARG A 139 5.83 21.25 10.08
N THR A 140 4.84 22.14 10.15
CA THR A 140 3.53 21.91 9.57
C THR A 140 3.49 22.53 8.18
N VAL A 141 3.00 21.74 7.22
CA VAL A 141 2.86 22.15 5.81
C VAL A 141 1.39 21.94 5.43
N LYS A 142 0.76 22.96 4.86
CA LYS A 142 -0.54 22.87 4.21
C LYS A 142 -0.39 23.12 2.73
N ILE A 143 -1.01 22.26 1.92
CA ILE A 143 -0.97 22.29 0.46
C ILE A 143 -2.40 22.35 -0.03
N SER A 144 -2.77 23.43 -0.68
CA SER A 144 -4.08 23.58 -1.29
C SER A 144 -4.10 22.84 -2.62
N GLY A 145 -5.05 21.89 -2.77
CA GLY A 145 -5.14 21.02 -3.93
C GLY A 145 -5.59 21.76 -5.19
N VAL A 146 -5.02 21.37 -6.33
CA VAL A 146 -5.33 21.95 -7.65
C VAL A 146 -5.61 20.84 -8.65
N GLY A 147 -6.81 20.85 -9.20
CA GLY A 147 -7.24 19.90 -10.22
C GLY A 147 -7.52 18.50 -9.66
N ARG A 148 -7.67 17.52 -10.55
CA ARG A 148 -7.96 16.14 -10.18
C ARG A 148 -6.70 15.43 -9.68
N PRO A 149 -6.71 14.78 -8.51
CA PRO A 149 -5.63 13.91 -8.07
C PRO A 149 -5.68 12.56 -8.82
N TYR A 150 -4.56 11.86 -8.84
CA TYR A 150 -4.46 10.45 -9.20
C TYR A 150 -4.46 9.65 -7.90
N LEU A 151 -5.41 8.76 -7.76
CA LEU A 151 -5.56 7.93 -6.56
C LEU A 151 -4.98 6.54 -6.77
N ALA A 152 -4.51 5.93 -5.70
CA ALA A 152 -3.99 4.57 -5.70
C ALA A 152 -4.97 3.58 -6.32
N GLU A 153 -6.27 3.77 -6.10
CA GLU A 153 -7.35 2.94 -6.63
C GLU A 153 -7.48 3.02 -8.16
N GLU A 154 -7.08 4.14 -8.77
CA GLU A 154 -7.15 4.31 -10.24
C GLU A 154 -5.99 3.62 -10.97
N GLY A 155 -4.86 3.47 -10.30
CA GLY A 155 -3.61 2.98 -10.90
C GLY A 155 -3.36 1.49 -10.71
N THR A 156 -4.24 0.78 -10.06
CA THR A 156 -4.07 -0.64 -9.75
C THR A 156 -5.14 -1.49 -10.40
N GLU A 157 -4.82 -2.06 -11.57
CA GLU A 157 -5.56 -3.21 -12.04
C GLU A 157 -5.30 -4.38 -11.08
N THR A 158 -6.35 -4.87 -10.42
CA THR A 158 -6.26 -6.06 -9.58
C THR A 158 -6.40 -7.31 -10.44
N VAL A 159 -5.36 -8.12 -10.46
CA VAL A 159 -5.38 -9.45 -11.07
C VAL A 159 -5.62 -10.46 -9.95
N SER A 160 -6.81 -11.02 -9.90
CA SER A 160 -7.19 -12.03 -8.90
C SER A 160 -6.43 -13.33 -9.08
N VAL A 161 -6.25 -14.04 -7.98
CA VAL A 161 -5.69 -15.39 -7.98
C VAL A 161 -6.68 -16.35 -8.66
N THR A 162 -6.17 -17.26 -9.49
CA THR A 162 -6.96 -18.30 -10.17
C THR A 162 -6.56 -19.71 -9.76
N GLY A 163 -5.51 -19.85 -8.94
CA GLY A 163 -5.08 -21.14 -8.45
C GLY A 163 -3.79 -21.11 -7.62
N LEU A 164 -3.58 -22.19 -6.88
CA LEU A 164 -2.37 -22.44 -6.09
C LEU A 164 -1.84 -23.83 -6.43
N THR A 165 -0.53 -23.95 -6.59
CA THR A 165 0.15 -25.25 -6.74
C THR A 165 1.31 -25.37 -5.78
N VAL A 166 1.73 -26.61 -5.46
CA VAL A 166 2.89 -26.88 -4.59
C VAL A 166 3.81 -27.87 -5.25
N ALA A 167 5.09 -27.63 -5.14
CA ALA A 167 6.12 -28.54 -5.64
C ALA A 167 7.24 -28.72 -4.57
N PRO A 168 7.67 -29.97 -4.33
CA PRO A 168 7.07 -31.22 -4.79
C PRO A 168 5.72 -31.49 -4.11
N ALA A 169 4.83 -32.22 -4.79
CA ALA A 169 3.53 -32.64 -4.23
C ALA A 169 3.69 -33.72 -3.13
N SER A 170 4.85 -34.38 -3.08
CA SER A 170 5.23 -35.30 -2.01
C SER A 170 6.72 -35.15 -1.68
N ALA A 171 7.06 -35.20 -0.40
CA ALA A 171 8.43 -35.10 0.09
C ALA A 171 8.67 -36.11 1.22
N SER A 172 9.95 -36.44 1.46
CA SER A 172 10.38 -37.21 2.61
C SER A 172 11.40 -36.43 3.40
N VAL A 173 11.38 -36.54 4.73
CA VAL A 173 12.29 -35.89 5.64
C VAL A 173 12.60 -36.81 6.83
N LYS A 174 13.81 -36.77 7.36
CA LYS A 174 14.13 -37.50 8.59
C LYS A 174 13.75 -36.69 9.83
N VAL A 175 13.49 -37.36 10.94
CA VAL A 175 13.30 -36.67 12.23
C VAL A 175 14.52 -35.79 12.52
N GLY A 176 14.25 -34.51 12.85
CA GLY A 176 15.26 -33.47 13.10
C GLY A 176 15.75 -32.73 11.83
N ALA A 177 15.56 -33.29 10.63
CA ALA A 177 15.94 -32.65 9.37
C ALA A 177 14.83 -31.74 8.82
N THR A 178 15.17 -30.99 7.77
CA THR A 178 14.25 -30.07 7.08
C THR A 178 14.15 -30.37 5.59
N THR A 179 13.02 -30.11 5.01
CA THR A 179 12.78 -30.11 3.55
C THR A 179 11.99 -28.87 3.16
N THR A 180 12.04 -28.47 1.90
CA THR A 180 11.34 -27.29 1.40
C THR A 180 10.24 -27.66 0.43
N LEU A 181 9.15 -26.94 0.50
CA LEU A 181 8.02 -26.98 -0.44
C LEU A 181 7.86 -25.57 -1.02
N THR A 182 7.79 -25.47 -2.34
CA THR A 182 7.58 -24.20 -3.04
C THR A 182 6.15 -24.11 -3.52
N PHE A 183 5.45 -23.10 -3.09
CA PHE A 183 4.11 -22.77 -3.56
C PHE A 183 4.20 -21.81 -4.75
N THR A 184 3.29 -21.98 -5.72
CA THR A 184 3.19 -21.09 -6.89
C THR A 184 1.75 -20.64 -7.03
N VAL A 185 1.53 -19.33 -6.94
CA VAL A 185 0.25 -18.66 -7.12
C VAL A 185 0.07 -18.35 -8.61
N LYS A 186 -1.11 -18.60 -9.14
CA LYS A 186 -1.48 -18.32 -10.53
C LYS A 186 -2.59 -17.25 -10.59
N PRO A 187 -2.56 -16.38 -11.64
CA PRO A 187 -1.48 -16.17 -12.60
C PRO A 187 -0.24 -15.54 -11.96
N ASP A 188 0.89 -15.57 -12.67
CA ASP A 188 2.15 -15.00 -12.17
C ASP A 188 2.06 -13.47 -11.92
N GLY A 189 1.10 -12.80 -12.56
CA GLY A 189 0.76 -11.39 -12.39
C GLY A 189 -0.24 -11.11 -11.26
N ALA A 190 -0.68 -12.13 -10.47
CA ALA A 190 -1.66 -11.92 -9.39
C ALA A 190 -1.22 -10.80 -8.43
N SER A 191 -2.17 -9.94 -8.07
CA SER A 191 -1.92 -8.75 -7.24
C SER A 191 -1.65 -9.11 -5.79
N ASP A 192 -2.35 -10.12 -5.26
CA ASP A 192 -2.09 -10.67 -3.92
C ASP A 192 -1.60 -12.12 -4.04
N LYS A 193 -0.33 -12.34 -3.71
CA LYS A 193 0.29 -13.66 -3.66
C LYS A 193 0.49 -14.16 -2.23
N ALA A 194 -0.14 -13.53 -1.26
CA ALA A 194 -0.04 -13.97 0.14
C ALA A 194 -0.69 -15.34 0.29
N ILE A 195 0.02 -16.22 1.01
CA ILE A 195 -0.47 -17.55 1.35
C ILE A 195 -0.31 -17.79 2.85
N SER A 196 -1.15 -18.64 3.40
CA SER A 196 -0.98 -19.25 4.71
C SER A 196 -0.64 -20.72 4.55
N VAL A 197 0.21 -21.28 5.43
CA VAL A 197 0.60 -22.69 5.37
C VAL A 197 0.49 -23.31 6.75
N HIS A 198 -0.14 -24.47 6.80
CA HIS A 198 -0.37 -25.22 8.04
C HIS A 198 -0.01 -26.70 7.86
N SER A 199 0.46 -27.30 8.95
CA SER A 199 0.63 -28.77 9.08
C SER A 199 -0.63 -29.36 9.66
N THR A 200 -1.14 -30.46 9.08
CA THR A 200 -2.30 -31.19 9.65
C THR A 200 -1.99 -31.89 10.97
N ASP A 201 -0.69 -32.16 11.21
CA ASP A 201 -0.21 -32.71 12.49
C ASP A 201 1.17 -32.09 12.86
N PRO A 202 1.16 -31.01 13.65
CA PRO A 202 2.40 -30.36 14.11
C PRO A 202 3.28 -31.25 15.01
N GLN A 203 2.74 -32.33 15.58
CA GLN A 203 3.52 -33.30 16.37
C GLN A 203 4.37 -34.20 15.47
N THR A 204 3.94 -34.42 14.22
CA THR A 204 4.68 -35.20 13.23
C THR A 204 5.63 -34.32 12.43
N ALA A 205 5.20 -33.14 11.97
CA ALA A 205 6.07 -32.15 11.33
C ALA A 205 5.57 -30.73 11.55
N THR A 206 6.50 -29.80 11.78
CA THR A 206 6.22 -28.36 11.84
C THR A 206 6.56 -27.68 10.52
N VAL A 207 5.89 -26.58 10.20
CA VAL A 207 6.12 -25.80 9.00
C VAL A 207 6.33 -24.33 9.33
N THR A 208 7.27 -23.69 8.64
CA THR A 208 7.50 -22.24 8.68
C THR A 208 7.49 -21.72 7.25
N LEU A 209 6.84 -20.58 7.03
CA LEU A 209 6.69 -19.95 5.73
C LEU A 209 7.59 -18.72 5.60
N ASN A 210 8.27 -18.61 4.45
CA ASN A 210 9.02 -17.43 4.05
C ASN A 210 8.66 -17.10 2.58
N GLY A 211 7.83 -16.07 2.38
CA GLY A 211 7.24 -15.76 1.07
C GLY A 211 6.39 -16.93 0.56
N LEU A 212 6.81 -17.56 -0.53
CA LEU A 212 6.13 -18.71 -1.14
C LEU A 212 6.86 -20.05 -0.87
N VAL A 213 7.90 -20.02 -0.04
CA VAL A 213 8.69 -21.22 0.31
C VAL A 213 8.38 -21.62 1.74
N ALA A 214 7.86 -22.84 1.90
CA ALA A 214 7.59 -23.44 3.19
C ALA A 214 8.74 -24.40 3.57
N THR A 215 9.32 -24.20 4.73
CA THR A 215 10.32 -25.11 5.33
C THR A 215 9.61 -26.05 6.32
N VAL A 216 9.63 -27.33 6.03
CA VAL A 216 9.03 -28.40 6.84
C VAL A 216 10.11 -29.10 7.63
N LYS A 217 9.96 -29.19 8.96
CA LYS A 217 10.88 -29.89 9.86
C LYS A 217 10.21 -31.14 10.42
N GLY A 218 10.83 -32.31 10.23
CA GLY A 218 10.37 -33.57 10.81
C GLY A 218 10.54 -33.57 12.33
N VAL A 219 9.49 -33.92 13.08
CA VAL A 219 9.47 -34.00 14.55
C VAL A 219 9.36 -35.42 15.02
N LYS A 220 8.46 -36.21 14.44
CA LYS A 220 8.20 -37.60 14.81
C LYS A 220 7.92 -38.42 13.55
N GLN A 221 8.31 -39.69 13.54
CA GLN A 221 8.03 -40.61 12.44
C GLN A 221 6.49 -40.70 12.19
N GLY A 222 6.09 -40.56 10.92
CA GLY A 222 4.70 -40.57 10.50
C GLY A 222 4.50 -39.94 9.13
N SER A 223 3.26 -39.79 8.72
CA SER A 223 2.87 -39.08 7.51
C SER A 223 1.96 -37.89 7.86
N VAL A 224 2.17 -36.76 7.21
CA VAL A 224 1.45 -35.53 7.47
C VAL A 224 1.21 -34.79 6.13
N SER A 225 0.15 -34.03 6.06
CA SER A 225 -0.13 -33.15 4.93
C SER A 225 0.21 -31.70 5.31
N ILE A 226 0.88 -31.01 4.40
CA ILE A 226 1.11 -29.57 4.48
C ILE A 226 0.13 -28.90 3.54
N VAL A 227 -0.72 -28.05 4.11
CA VAL A 227 -1.80 -27.36 3.41
C VAL A 227 -1.44 -25.90 3.26
N GLY A 228 -1.39 -25.40 2.03
CA GLY A 228 -1.27 -23.99 1.70
C GLY A 228 -2.59 -23.44 1.19
N MET A 229 -2.94 -22.22 1.55
CA MET A 229 -4.15 -21.53 1.12
C MET A 229 -3.82 -20.08 0.77
N THR A 230 -4.35 -19.57 -0.35
CA THR A 230 -4.18 -18.18 -0.76
C THR A 230 -5.09 -17.26 0.06
N SER A 231 -4.65 -16.01 0.26
CA SER A 231 -5.46 -14.97 0.92
C SER A 231 -6.52 -14.40 -0.03
N ASP A 232 -6.27 -14.44 -1.33
CA ASP A 232 -7.22 -14.07 -2.38
C ASP A 232 -7.79 -15.34 -3.01
N GLY A 233 -9.12 -15.50 -2.94
CA GLY A 233 -9.86 -16.57 -3.57
C GLY A 233 -9.79 -17.94 -2.88
N ASP A 234 -9.16 -18.09 -1.71
CA ASP A 234 -9.12 -19.30 -0.87
C ASP A 234 -8.69 -20.60 -1.62
N PHE A 235 -7.83 -20.47 -2.64
CA PHE A 235 -7.29 -21.62 -3.36
C PHE A 235 -6.35 -22.45 -2.49
N VAL A 236 -6.52 -23.77 -2.50
CA VAL A 236 -5.80 -24.70 -1.65
C VAL A 236 -4.86 -25.59 -2.46
N ALA A 237 -3.65 -25.81 -1.96
CA ALA A 237 -2.72 -26.82 -2.43
C ALA A 237 -2.18 -27.66 -1.26
N VAL A 238 -2.05 -28.95 -1.48
CA VAL A 238 -1.65 -29.91 -0.44
C VAL A 238 -0.41 -30.70 -0.88
N ALA A 239 0.58 -30.79 -0.02
CA ALA A 239 1.74 -31.67 -0.19
C ALA A 239 1.78 -32.74 0.91
N ALA A 240 2.00 -33.99 0.52
CA ALA A 240 2.20 -35.08 1.47
C ALA A 240 3.67 -35.13 1.92
N VAL A 241 3.91 -35.23 3.23
CA VAL A 241 5.27 -35.33 3.79
C VAL A 241 5.37 -36.61 4.64
N ALA A 242 6.30 -37.48 4.26
CA ALA A 242 6.65 -38.67 5.06
C ALA A 242 7.86 -38.37 5.94
N VAL A 243 7.69 -38.49 7.25
CA VAL A 243 8.79 -38.36 8.21
C VAL A 243 9.32 -39.76 8.58
N SER A 244 10.58 -40.03 8.24
CA SER A 244 11.27 -41.28 8.58
C SER A 244 12.05 -41.15 9.90
N ALA A 245 12.39 -42.28 10.52
CA ALA A 245 13.20 -42.30 11.74
C ALA A 245 14.52 -41.51 11.54
N ALA A 246 15.06 -41.01 12.64
CA ALA A 246 16.44 -40.50 12.66
C ALA A 246 17.40 -41.64 12.26
N GLY A 247 18.28 -41.36 11.33
CA GLY A 247 19.31 -42.33 10.92
C GLY A 247 20.50 -42.30 11.85
#